data_71aebe8c1eda974c51e4e7ae5e9cc9d8
#
_entry.id   71aebe8c1eda974c51e4e7ae5e9cc9d8
#
_cell.length_a   1.000
_cell.length_b   1.000
_cell.length_c   1.000
_cell.angle_alpha   90.00
_cell.angle_beta   90.00
_cell.angle_gamma   90.00
#
_symmetry.space_group_name_H-M   'P 1'
#
loop_
_entity.id
_entity.type
_entity.pdbx_description
1 polymer ?
#
loop_
_entity_poly.entity_id
_entity_poly.type
_entity_poly.pdbx_seq_one_letter_code
_entity_poly.pdbx_strand_id
1 'polypeptide(L)'
;KTPFGYQRIEEIHKTKILKSLKFIHERGELTVAEFHTFIIDEEEFQANEMRVGDHFDTDEGKSKILEIQDAGEQVLYDITLDQSEFENFWYYTGGVLSHNSGKSITVACYLAWLYNFHKNLNIGIVANRVAQAREFLQNVKDIISRLPVWLMQGTTIWNKRDIANELGSRILTDAPSHTPMKNLKFH
;
A
#
# COMPACT_ATOMS: atom_id res chain seq x y z
N LYS A 1 1.33 9.23 -14.60
CA LYS A 1 2.11 8.50 -15.60
C LYS A 1 2.85 7.36 -14.91
N THR A 2 2.99 6.25 -15.57
CA THR A 2 3.74 5.07 -15.11
C THR A 2 4.69 4.63 -16.24
N PRO A 3 5.66 3.74 -15.99
CA PRO A 3 6.51 3.18 -17.05
C PRO A 3 5.73 2.46 -18.17
N PHE A 4 4.50 2.02 -17.87
CA PHE A 4 3.64 1.27 -18.80
C PHE A 4 2.55 2.13 -19.45
N GLY A 5 2.55 3.46 -19.24
CA GLY A 5 1.56 4.38 -19.77
C GLY A 5 0.84 5.18 -18.70
N TYR A 6 -0.32 5.74 -19.05
CA TYR A 6 -1.16 6.47 -18.10
C TYR A 6 -2.11 5.52 -17.41
N GLN A 7 -2.11 5.54 -16.08
CA GLN A 7 -3.09 4.85 -15.25
C GLN A 7 -3.98 5.85 -14.53
N ARG A 8 -5.19 5.44 -14.21
CA ARG A 8 -6.12 6.24 -13.43
C ARG A 8 -5.65 6.29 -11.97
N ILE A 9 -5.71 7.47 -11.37
CA ILE A 9 -5.58 7.63 -9.92
C ILE A 9 -6.94 7.26 -9.31
N GLU A 10 -6.96 6.25 -8.47
CA GLU A 10 -8.15 5.79 -7.77
C GLU A 10 -8.40 6.64 -6.52
N GLU A 11 -7.35 6.90 -5.74
CA GLU A 11 -7.44 7.71 -4.52
C GLU A 11 -6.18 8.56 -4.32
N ILE A 12 -6.37 9.71 -3.68
CA ILE A 12 -5.29 10.58 -3.19
C ILE A 12 -5.39 10.63 -1.67
N HIS A 13 -4.35 10.17 -1.01
CA HIS A 13 -4.26 10.09 0.45
C HIS A 13 -3.45 11.26 1.00
N LYS A 14 -4.00 11.97 1.97
CA LYS A 14 -3.26 12.93 2.76
C LYS A 14 -2.53 12.20 3.89
N THR A 15 -1.20 12.32 3.97
CA THR A 15 -0.40 11.68 5.00
C THR A 15 -0.57 12.37 6.37
N LYS A 16 -0.06 11.73 7.42
CA LYS A 16 0.26 12.43 8.67
C LYS A 16 1.44 13.37 8.41
N ILE A 17 1.78 14.20 9.39
CA ILE A 17 3.00 15.00 9.36
C ILE A 17 4.19 14.04 9.35
N LEU A 18 5.05 14.15 8.35
CA LEU A 18 6.21 13.28 8.13
C LEU A 18 7.46 14.14 7.96
N LYS A 19 8.58 13.65 8.50
CA LYS A 19 9.89 14.19 8.19
C LYS A 19 10.17 14.00 6.72
N SER A 20 10.63 15.07 6.05
CA SER A 20 10.68 15.14 4.60
C SER A 20 12.03 15.63 4.12
N LEU A 21 12.42 15.13 2.96
CA LEU A 21 13.63 15.52 2.25
C LEU A 21 13.25 16.18 0.93
N LYS A 22 13.93 17.28 0.59
CA LYS A 22 13.83 17.93 -0.69
C LYS A 22 15.06 17.57 -1.53
N PHE A 23 14.83 17.01 -2.69
CA PHE A 23 15.83 16.68 -3.68
C PHE A 23 15.82 17.70 -4.80
N ILE A 24 16.98 18.23 -5.16
CA ILE A 24 17.22 19.04 -6.35
C ILE A 24 18.05 18.19 -7.29
N HIS A 25 17.57 17.97 -8.49
CA HIS A 25 18.23 17.16 -9.50
C HIS A 25 18.24 17.88 -10.87
N GLU A 26 18.99 17.40 -11.84
CA GLU A 26 19.19 18.09 -13.12
C GLU A 26 17.91 18.44 -13.87
N ARG A 27 16.80 17.73 -13.61
CA ARG A 27 15.52 17.89 -14.33
C ARG A 27 14.42 18.53 -13.49
N GLY A 28 14.70 18.90 -12.24
CA GLY A 28 13.72 19.54 -11.36
C GLY A 28 13.97 19.34 -9.88
N GLU A 29 12.88 19.42 -9.12
CA GLU A 29 12.92 19.21 -7.69
C GLU A 29 11.67 18.41 -7.22
N LEU A 30 11.84 17.67 -6.13
CA LEU A 30 10.73 17.00 -5.47
C LEU A 30 10.94 16.96 -3.96
N THR A 31 9.83 16.94 -3.21
CA THR A 31 9.86 16.77 -1.76
C THR A 31 9.07 15.50 -1.40
N VAL A 32 9.70 14.61 -0.66
CA VAL A 32 9.15 13.32 -0.27
C VAL A 32 9.40 13.02 1.20
N ALA A 33 8.69 12.05 1.77
CA ALA A 33 8.99 11.54 3.09
C ALA A 33 10.39 10.88 3.11
N GLU A 34 11.09 10.91 4.25
CA GLU A 34 12.43 10.33 4.38
C GLU A 34 12.49 8.83 4.08
N PHE A 35 11.35 8.12 4.19
CA PHE A 35 11.22 6.69 3.88
C PHE A 35 10.49 6.44 2.54
N HIS A 36 10.36 7.46 1.70
CA HIS A 36 9.78 7.28 0.37
C HIS A 36 10.68 6.38 -0.47
N THR A 37 10.08 5.47 -1.24
CA THR A 37 10.82 4.50 -2.06
C THR A 37 10.91 4.98 -3.50
N PHE A 38 12.12 5.09 -4.00
CA PHE A 38 12.44 5.29 -5.41
C PHE A 38 12.80 3.98 -6.07
N ILE A 39 12.58 3.89 -7.37
CA ILE A 39 13.06 2.78 -8.21
C ILE A 39 14.19 3.31 -9.07
N ILE A 40 15.34 2.66 -9.01
CA ILE A 40 16.56 3.00 -9.75
C ILE A 40 17.16 1.69 -10.27
N ASP A 41 17.30 1.59 -11.58
CA ASP A 41 17.79 0.34 -12.22
C ASP A 41 17.01 -0.91 -11.77
N GLU A 42 15.67 -0.78 -11.62
CA GLU A 42 14.74 -1.82 -11.15
C GLU A 42 14.91 -2.25 -9.68
N GLU A 43 15.76 -1.57 -8.91
CA GLU A 43 15.95 -1.81 -7.48
C GLU A 43 15.30 -0.71 -6.63
N GLU A 44 14.93 -1.04 -5.39
CA GLU A 44 14.29 -0.13 -4.44
C GLU A 44 15.33 0.58 -3.56
N PHE A 45 15.24 1.91 -3.48
CA PHE A 45 16.05 2.75 -2.61
C PHE A 45 15.16 3.67 -1.78
N GLN A 46 15.45 3.80 -0.48
CA GLN A 46 14.75 4.78 0.35
C GLN A 46 15.38 6.17 0.20
N ALA A 47 14.55 7.21 0.31
CA ALA A 47 14.99 8.60 0.16
C ALA A 47 16.12 8.98 1.13
N ASN A 48 16.10 8.45 2.38
CA ASN A 48 17.15 8.68 3.38
C ASN A 48 18.47 7.94 3.09
N GLU A 49 18.50 7.01 2.15
CA GLU A 49 19.70 6.29 1.71
C GLU A 49 20.41 6.99 0.56
N MET A 50 19.70 7.89 -0.15
CA MET A 50 20.21 8.61 -1.31
C MET A 50 21.28 9.66 -0.96
N ARG A 51 22.20 9.85 -1.86
CA ARG A 51 23.31 10.81 -1.71
C ARG A 51 23.42 11.76 -2.90
N VAL A 52 24.00 12.93 -2.66
CA VAL A 52 24.37 13.85 -3.74
C VAL A 52 25.34 13.14 -4.67
N GLY A 53 25.04 13.18 -5.96
CA GLY A 53 25.79 12.47 -7.00
C GLY A 53 25.13 11.18 -7.49
N ASP A 54 24.22 10.59 -6.73
CA ASP A 54 23.39 9.48 -7.19
C ASP A 54 22.45 9.94 -8.31
N HIS A 55 21.79 8.99 -8.97
CA HIS A 55 20.86 9.28 -10.06
C HIS A 55 19.47 8.77 -9.74
N PHE A 56 18.47 9.50 -10.19
CA PHE A 56 17.10 9.04 -10.29
C PHE A 56 16.81 8.46 -11.67
N ASP A 57 15.99 7.45 -11.76
CA ASP A 57 15.30 7.09 -12.99
C ASP A 57 14.08 8.01 -13.17
N THR A 58 14.03 8.72 -14.28
CA THR A 58 12.96 9.66 -14.61
C THR A 58 12.26 9.23 -15.90
N ASP A 59 11.11 9.83 -16.16
CA ASP A 59 10.37 9.59 -17.40
C ASP A 59 11.06 10.11 -18.66
N GLU A 60 12.17 10.83 -18.52
CA GLU A 60 13.02 11.35 -19.60
C GLU A 60 14.46 10.79 -19.55
N GLY A 61 14.70 9.74 -18.77
CA GLY A 61 16.01 9.11 -18.55
C GLY A 61 16.62 9.44 -17.19
N LYS A 62 17.88 9.11 -16.99
CA LYS A 62 18.56 9.33 -15.70
C LYS A 62 18.76 10.81 -15.40
N SER A 63 18.66 11.19 -14.13
CA SER A 63 18.82 12.55 -13.64
C SER A 63 19.64 12.56 -12.36
N LYS A 64 20.77 13.25 -12.36
CA LYS A 64 21.70 13.28 -11.24
C LYS A 64 21.18 14.16 -10.11
N ILE A 65 21.32 13.70 -8.87
CA ILE A 65 21.01 14.46 -7.65
C ILE A 65 22.11 15.48 -7.42
N LEU A 66 21.72 16.76 -7.39
CA LEU A 66 22.62 17.90 -7.21
C LEU A 66 22.68 18.34 -5.76
N GLU A 67 21.56 18.27 -5.05
CA GLU A 67 21.44 18.70 -3.65
C GLU A 67 20.34 17.93 -2.93
N ILE A 68 20.53 17.70 -1.63
CA ILE A 68 19.53 17.12 -0.73
C ILE A 68 19.42 18.05 0.47
N GLN A 69 18.20 18.53 0.74
CA GLN A 69 17.89 19.44 1.84
C GLN A 69 16.92 18.76 2.83
N ASP A 70 17.08 19.05 4.13
CA ASP A 70 16.05 18.74 5.12
C ASP A 70 14.88 19.71 4.90
N ALA A 71 13.72 19.17 4.53
CA ALA A 71 12.51 19.95 4.29
C ALA A 71 11.63 20.07 5.56
N GLY A 72 12.10 19.54 6.69
CA GLY A 72 11.38 19.54 7.95
C GLY A 72 10.18 18.58 7.95
N GLU A 73 9.25 18.85 8.85
CA GLU A 73 8.03 18.07 8.99
C GLU A 73 6.91 18.64 8.11
N GLN A 74 6.38 17.83 7.20
CA GLN A 74 5.34 18.24 6.25
C GLN A 74 4.22 17.20 6.13
N VAL A 75 3.06 17.70 5.72
CA VAL A 75 1.97 16.86 5.23
C VAL A 75 2.19 16.64 3.74
N LEU A 76 2.29 15.39 3.34
CA LEU A 76 2.47 14.99 1.95
C LEU A 76 1.20 14.33 1.41
N TYR A 77 1.20 14.06 0.12
CA TYR A 77 0.12 13.35 -0.55
C TYR A 77 0.69 12.09 -1.20
N ASP A 78 0.00 10.98 -1.00
CA ASP A 78 0.27 9.70 -1.65
C ASP A 78 -0.90 9.35 -2.57
N ILE A 79 -0.66 8.56 -3.59
CA ILE A 79 -1.67 8.17 -4.56
C ILE A 79 -1.84 6.66 -4.61
N THR A 80 -3.08 6.21 -4.82
CA THR A 80 -3.37 4.83 -5.19
C THR A 80 -3.72 4.80 -6.68
N LEU A 81 -3.06 3.93 -7.42
CA LEU A 81 -3.33 3.70 -8.83
C LEU A 81 -4.39 2.61 -9.00
N ASP A 82 -5.27 2.79 -9.98
CA ASP A 82 -6.19 1.76 -10.42
C ASP A 82 -5.40 0.59 -11.04
N GLN A 83 -5.52 -0.57 -10.47
CA GLN A 83 -4.80 -1.80 -10.85
C GLN A 83 -5.65 -2.76 -11.66
N SER A 84 -6.83 -2.34 -12.11
CA SER A 84 -7.76 -3.18 -12.88
C SER A 84 -7.18 -3.69 -14.20
N GLU A 85 -6.26 -2.94 -14.81
CA GLU A 85 -5.63 -3.29 -16.07
C GLU A 85 -4.17 -3.78 -15.94
N PHE A 86 -3.43 -3.29 -14.94
CA PHE A 86 -2.02 -3.61 -14.74
C PHE A 86 -1.68 -3.72 -13.25
N GLU A 87 -1.06 -4.81 -12.84
CA GLU A 87 -0.45 -4.95 -11.50
C GLU A 87 0.87 -4.18 -11.46
N ASN A 88 0.79 -2.85 -11.45
CA ASN A 88 1.97 -1.98 -11.39
C ASN A 88 1.87 -1.03 -10.21
N PHE A 89 2.90 -1.04 -9.38
CA PHE A 89 3.04 -0.18 -8.21
C PHE A 89 3.98 1.00 -8.45
N TRP A 90 4.53 1.14 -9.66
CA TRP A 90 5.48 2.18 -10.01
C TRP A 90 4.80 3.34 -10.71
N TYR A 91 5.13 4.55 -10.32
CA TYR A 91 4.61 5.77 -10.93
C TYR A 91 5.64 6.90 -10.87
N TYR A 92 5.47 7.91 -11.71
CA TYR A 92 6.35 9.07 -11.69
C TYR A 92 5.79 10.17 -10.79
N THR A 93 6.57 10.55 -9.76
CA THR A 93 6.33 11.68 -8.87
C THR A 93 7.33 12.78 -9.19
N GLY A 94 6.87 13.95 -9.63
CA GLY A 94 7.78 15.02 -10.07
C GLY A 94 8.75 14.56 -11.18
N GLY A 95 8.35 13.63 -12.04
CA GLY A 95 9.18 13.03 -13.06
C GLY A 95 10.09 11.88 -12.60
N VAL A 96 10.25 11.65 -11.28
CA VAL A 96 11.10 10.59 -10.71
C VAL A 96 10.28 9.31 -10.49
N LEU A 97 10.86 8.17 -10.84
CA LEU A 97 10.21 6.86 -10.68
C LEU A 97 10.16 6.48 -9.19
N SER A 98 8.97 6.25 -8.72
CA SER A 98 8.62 6.00 -7.33
C SER A 98 7.82 4.72 -7.18
N HIS A 99 7.86 4.11 -6.01
CA HIS A 99 7.13 2.89 -5.69
C HIS A 99 6.12 3.14 -4.57
N ASN A 100 4.88 2.66 -4.76
CA ASN A 100 3.94 2.48 -3.67
C ASN A 100 4.45 1.32 -2.80
N SER A 101 4.68 1.55 -1.53
CA SER A 101 5.43 0.65 -0.62
C SER A 101 4.81 -0.75 -0.39
N GLY A 102 3.72 -1.11 -1.06
CA GLY A 102 3.07 -2.42 -0.97
C GLY A 102 2.63 -2.86 0.44
N LYS A 103 2.71 -1.98 1.46
CA LYS A 103 2.42 -2.32 2.86
C LYS A 103 1.05 -2.95 3.04
N SER A 104 0.03 -2.37 2.43
CA SER A 104 -1.35 -2.87 2.54
C SER A 104 -1.49 -4.25 1.89
N ILE A 105 -0.88 -4.48 0.73
CA ILE A 105 -0.95 -5.79 0.06
C ILE A 105 -0.17 -6.86 0.84
N THR A 106 0.99 -6.51 1.42
CA THR A 106 1.75 -7.44 2.27
C THR A 106 0.94 -7.87 3.49
N VAL A 107 0.28 -6.94 4.18
CA VAL A 107 -0.60 -7.27 5.31
C VAL A 107 -1.81 -8.07 4.84
N ALA A 108 -2.40 -7.75 3.67
CA ALA A 108 -3.50 -8.52 3.10
C ALA A 108 -3.08 -9.96 2.76
N CYS A 109 -1.88 -10.18 2.21
CA CYS A 109 -1.31 -11.52 2.00
C CYS A 109 -1.13 -12.29 3.31
N TYR A 110 -0.63 -11.63 4.35
CA TYR A 110 -0.49 -12.23 5.68
C TYR A 110 -1.84 -12.63 6.28
N LEU A 111 -2.86 -11.78 6.18
CA LEU A 111 -4.21 -12.10 6.64
C LEU A 111 -4.87 -13.22 5.82
N ALA A 112 -4.65 -13.26 4.51
CA ALA A 112 -5.11 -14.35 3.66
C ALA A 112 -4.46 -15.68 4.05
N TRP A 113 -3.16 -15.67 4.39
CA TRP A 113 -2.46 -16.84 4.91
C TRP A 113 -3.02 -17.28 6.26
N LEU A 114 -3.19 -16.38 7.22
CA LEU A 114 -3.80 -16.68 8.51
C LEU A 114 -5.20 -17.30 8.34
N TYR A 115 -6.03 -16.68 7.50
CA TYR A 115 -7.38 -17.15 7.23
C TYR A 115 -7.42 -18.57 6.66
N ASN A 116 -6.54 -18.90 5.72
CA ASN A 116 -6.57 -20.19 5.04
C ASN A 116 -5.92 -21.33 5.84
N PHE A 117 -4.90 -21.04 6.65
CA PHE A 117 -4.06 -22.10 7.23
C PHE A 117 -4.13 -22.20 8.75
N HIS A 118 -4.86 -21.29 9.41
CA HIS A 118 -5.07 -21.35 10.86
C HIS A 118 -6.55 -21.55 11.20
N LYS A 119 -6.80 -22.22 12.34
CA LYS A 119 -8.15 -22.55 12.80
C LYS A 119 -8.62 -21.57 13.88
N ASN A 120 -9.92 -21.30 13.88
CA ASN A 120 -10.61 -20.56 14.94
C ASN A 120 -10.05 -19.14 15.19
N LEU A 121 -9.50 -18.47 14.15
CA LEU A 121 -9.03 -17.10 14.28
C LEU A 121 -10.16 -16.10 14.05
N ASN A 122 -10.23 -15.11 14.93
CA ASN A 122 -11.08 -13.94 14.75
C ASN A 122 -10.20 -12.71 14.52
N ILE A 123 -10.26 -12.16 13.31
CA ILE A 123 -9.45 -11.02 12.88
C ILE A 123 -10.36 -9.82 12.65
N GLY A 124 -10.06 -8.70 13.27
CA GLY A 124 -10.77 -7.44 13.08
C GLY A 124 -9.95 -6.44 12.25
N ILE A 125 -10.49 -5.96 11.14
CA ILE A 125 -9.92 -4.86 10.35
C ILE A 125 -10.65 -3.59 10.73
N VAL A 126 -9.91 -2.64 11.32
CA VAL A 126 -10.43 -1.32 11.71
C VAL A 126 -9.70 -0.24 10.95
N ALA A 127 -10.44 0.66 10.32
CA ALA A 127 -9.90 1.82 9.62
C ALA A 127 -10.71 3.07 9.98
N ASN A 128 -10.15 4.25 9.76
CA ASN A 128 -10.80 5.53 10.06
C ASN A 128 -12.14 5.70 9.34
N ARG A 129 -12.34 5.02 8.22
CA ARG A 129 -13.60 4.98 7.46
C ARG A 129 -13.97 3.54 7.15
N VAL A 130 -15.25 3.22 7.25
CA VAL A 130 -15.79 1.88 6.90
C VAL A 130 -15.43 1.48 5.46
N ALA A 131 -15.41 2.45 4.53
CA ALA A 131 -15.07 2.19 3.14
C ALA A 131 -13.64 1.63 3.02
N GLN A 132 -12.65 2.23 3.69
CA GLN A 132 -11.25 1.77 3.68
C GLN A 132 -11.10 0.36 4.28
N ALA A 133 -11.82 0.07 5.38
CA ALA A 133 -11.78 -1.27 5.96
C ALA A 133 -12.35 -2.34 5.00
N ARG A 134 -13.41 -2.00 4.27
CA ARG A 134 -14.02 -2.89 3.27
C ARG A 134 -13.13 -3.09 2.05
N GLU A 135 -12.50 -2.04 1.58
CA GLU A 135 -11.53 -2.10 0.49
C GLU A 135 -10.35 -2.99 0.86
N PHE A 136 -9.79 -2.81 2.04
CA PHE A 136 -8.75 -3.69 2.54
C PHE A 136 -9.19 -5.16 2.64
N LEU A 137 -10.43 -5.44 3.10
CA LEU A 137 -10.98 -6.79 3.10
C LEU A 137 -11.15 -7.31 1.66
N GLN A 138 -11.49 -6.44 0.69
CA GLN A 138 -11.58 -6.85 -0.71
C GLN A 138 -10.21 -7.31 -1.22
N ASN A 139 -9.12 -6.62 -0.91
CA ASN A 139 -7.76 -7.06 -1.26
C ASN A 139 -7.45 -8.45 -0.70
N VAL A 140 -7.82 -8.73 0.57
CA VAL A 140 -7.67 -10.07 1.16
C VAL A 140 -8.48 -11.12 0.39
N LYS A 141 -9.73 -10.80 0.01
CA LYS A 141 -10.60 -11.69 -0.77
C LYS A 141 -10.04 -11.97 -2.16
N ASP A 142 -9.48 -10.97 -2.82
CA ASP A 142 -8.90 -11.10 -4.15
C ASP A 142 -7.68 -12.02 -4.12
N ILE A 143 -6.84 -11.90 -3.09
CA ILE A 143 -5.71 -12.81 -2.86
C ILE A 143 -6.22 -14.25 -2.67
N ILE A 144 -7.22 -14.45 -1.79
CA ILE A 144 -7.78 -15.78 -1.55
C ILE A 144 -8.37 -16.37 -2.83
N SER A 145 -9.10 -15.56 -3.62
CA SER A 145 -9.75 -16.00 -4.87
C SER A 145 -8.76 -16.40 -5.97
N ARG A 146 -7.52 -15.90 -5.91
CA ARG A 146 -6.44 -16.27 -6.85
C ARG A 146 -5.65 -17.50 -6.43
N LEU A 147 -5.89 -18.05 -5.23
CA LEU A 147 -5.24 -19.27 -4.80
C LEU A 147 -5.72 -20.47 -5.65
N PRO A 148 -4.85 -21.45 -5.90
CA PRO A 148 -5.28 -22.73 -6.47
C PRO A 148 -6.38 -23.35 -5.63
N VAL A 149 -7.38 -23.96 -6.26
CA VAL A 149 -8.57 -24.54 -5.57
C VAL A 149 -8.21 -25.50 -4.44
N TRP A 150 -7.11 -26.25 -4.59
CA TRP A 150 -6.63 -27.19 -3.58
C TRP A 150 -6.00 -26.51 -2.34
N LEU A 151 -5.71 -25.21 -2.41
CA LEU A 151 -5.25 -24.39 -1.27
C LEU A 151 -6.38 -23.62 -0.61
N MET A 152 -7.54 -23.48 -1.27
CA MET A 152 -8.66 -22.71 -0.75
C MET A 152 -9.40 -23.51 0.30
N GLN A 153 -9.81 -22.83 1.39
CA GLN A 153 -10.72 -23.41 2.38
C GLN A 153 -12.18 -23.21 1.97
N GLY A 154 -13.03 -24.15 2.32
CA GLY A 154 -14.48 -23.99 2.17
C GLY A 154 -14.96 -22.73 2.90
N THR A 155 -15.79 -21.93 2.22
CA THR A 155 -16.23 -20.62 2.72
C THR A 155 -17.65 -20.72 3.25
N THR A 156 -17.88 -20.30 4.50
CA THR A 156 -19.20 -20.27 5.13
C THR A 156 -19.85 -18.88 5.06
N ILE A 157 -19.06 -17.83 5.07
CA ILE A 157 -19.51 -16.44 4.92
C ILE A 157 -18.59 -15.72 3.91
N TRP A 158 -19.18 -14.99 2.94
CA TRP A 158 -18.46 -14.21 1.95
C TRP A 158 -19.26 -12.98 1.56
N ASN A 159 -19.12 -11.91 2.32
CA ASN A 159 -19.84 -10.67 2.07
C ASN A 159 -18.93 -9.43 2.15
N LYS A 160 -19.49 -8.23 1.99
CA LYS A 160 -18.72 -6.97 1.96
C LYS A 160 -18.08 -6.56 3.29
N ARG A 161 -18.46 -7.19 4.40
CA ARG A 161 -17.99 -6.84 5.75
C ARG A 161 -17.30 -7.97 6.47
N ASP A 162 -17.46 -9.19 5.98
CA ASP A 162 -17.21 -10.38 6.76
C ASP A 162 -16.92 -11.56 5.84
N ILE A 163 -15.89 -12.30 6.14
CA ILE A 163 -15.59 -13.61 5.53
C ILE A 163 -15.31 -14.62 6.64
N ALA A 164 -15.80 -15.84 6.46
CA ALA A 164 -15.54 -16.96 7.36
C ALA A 164 -15.36 -18.26 6.57
N ASN A 165 -14.57 -19.18 7.11
CA ASN A 165 -14.29 -20.47 6.50
C ASN A 165 -14.70 -21.65 7.40
N GLU A 166 -14.62 -22.85 6.87
CA GLU A 166 -14.96 -24.11 7.56
C GLU A 166 -13.99 -24.47 8.69
N LEU A 167 -12.80 -23.85 8.72
CA LEU A 167 -11.85 -23.98 9.83
C LEU A 167 -12.23 -23.14 11.04
N GLY A 168 -13.34 -22.39 10.97
CA GLY A 168 -13.82 -21.49 12.03
C GLY A 168 -13.08 -20.14 12.07
N SER A 169 -12.22 -19.84 11.08
CA SER A 169 -11.54 -18.56 11.01
C SER A 169 -12.44 -17.52 10.33
N ARG A 170 -12.40 -16.29 10.85
CA ARG A 170 -13.25 -15.18 10.42
C ARG A 170 -12.48 -13.86 10.36
N ILE A 171 -12.73 -13.07 9.32
CA ILE A 171 -12.24 -11.69 9.20
C ILE A 171 -13.43 -10.75 9.10
N LEU A 172 -13.46 -9.73 9.95
CA LEU A 172 -14.54 -8.73 10.03
C LEU A 172 -13.98 -7.34 9.76
N THR A 173 -14.79 -6.48 9.17
CA THR A 173 -14.49 -5.06 9.05
C THR A 173 -15.41 -4.22 9.92
N ASP A 174 -14.83 -3.26 10.64
CA ASP A 174 -15.62 -2.28 11.41
C ASP A 174 -15.00 -0.88 11.30
N ALA A 175 -15.78 0.14 11.68
CA ALA A 175 -15.29 1.49 11.87
C ALA A 175 -15.12 1.75 13.37
N PRO A 176 -14.23 2.67 13.77
CA PRO A 176 -14.16 3.11 15.15
C PRO A 176 -15.48 3.82 15.51
N SER A 177 -16.41 3.06 16.07
CA SER A 177 -17.60 3.60 16.73
C SER A 177 -17.26 3.81 18.20
N HIS A 178 -17.93 4.75 18.89
CA HIS A 178 -17.84 4.94 20.34
C HIS A 178 -18.24 3.69 21.16
N THR A 179 -18.63 2.61 20.48
CA THR A 179 -18.92 1.32 21.08
C THR A 179 -17.94 0.30 20.50
N PRO A 180 -16.88 -0.06 21.23
CA PRO A 180 -15.92 -1.05 20.76
C PRO A 180 -16.61 -2.38 20.52
N MET A 181 -16.07 -3.19 19.61
CA MET A 181 -16.50 -4.55 19.21
C MET A 181 -16.87 -5.42 20.42
N LYS A 182 -18.10 -5.22 20.96
CA LYS A 182 -18.53 -5.84 22.24
C LYS A 182 -18.77 -7.35 22.14
N ASN A 183 -18.74 -7.93 20.95
CA ASN A 183 -19.18 -9.33 20.74
C ASN A 183 -18.09 -10.24 20.13
N LEU A 184 -16.86 -9.79 19.99
CA LEU A 184 -15.76 -10.66 19.56
C LEU A 184 -14.99 -11.14 20.80
N LYS A 185 -15.15 -12.41 21.14
CA LYS A 185 -14.21 -13.11 22.02
C LYS A 185 -12.94 -13.35 21.20
N PHE A 186 -11.91 -12.57 21.44
CA PHE A 186 -10.55 -12.87 20.99
C PHE A 186 -9.97 -13.92 21.94
N HIS A 187 -9.58 -15.05 21.40
CA HIS A 187 -8.87 -16.11 22.12
C HIS A 187 -7.40 -16.09 21.71
#